data_779d27f8ed5b7701786f3bf471605979
#
_entry.id   779d27f8ed5b7701786f3bf471605979
#
_cell.length_a   1.000
_cell.length_b   1.000
_cell.length_c   1.000
_cell.angle_alpha   90.00
_cell.angle_beta   90.00
_cell.angle_gamma   90.00
#
_symmetry.space_group_name_H-M   'P 1'
#
loop_
_entity.id
_entity.type
_entity.pdbx_description
1 polymer ?
#
loop_
_entity_poly.entity_id
_entity_poly.type
_entity_poly.pdbx_seq_one_letter_code
_entity_poly.pdbx_strand_id
1 'polypeptide(L)'
;MCTEPETLIPLVGFSPKVSRIILIGDHMQLQPIIKCRSAKKALLDRSLFQRYAERDDVDMIMLTEQYRMVRAMSLLSTYKCYKKPPETEDKKLAFIYMYA
;
A
#
# COMPACT_ATOMS: atom_id res chain seq x y z
N MET A 1 -5.56 -5.05 -4.88
CA MET A 1 -5.81 -3.60 -4.62
C MET A 1 -6.84 -3.09 -5.61
N CYS A 2 -7.66 -2.10 -5.20
CA CYS A 2 -8.57 -1.39 -6.09
C CYS A 2 -7.83 -0.34 -6.91
N THR A 3 -8.36 -0.02 -8.07
CA THR A 3 -7.91 1.14 -8.85
C THR A 3 -8.28 2.44 -8.13
N GLU A 4 -7.61 3.53 -8.47
CA GLU A 4 -7.92 4.83 -7.85
C GLU A 4 -9.38 5.26 -8.06
N PRO A 5 -9.98 5.18 -9.27
CA PRO A 5 -11.40 5.51 -9.46
C PRO A 5 -12.35 4.66 -8.60
N GLU A 6 -12.08 3.36 -8.44
CA GLU A 6 -12.90 2.49 -7.58
C GLU A 6 -12.84 2.93 -6.10
N THR A 7 -11.68 3.35 -5.65
CA THR A 7 -11.50 3.84 -4.27
C THR A 7 -12.17 5.20 -4.06
N LEU A 8 -12.22 6.06 -5.09
CA LEU A 8 -12.85 7.37 -5.01
C LEU A 8 -14.38 7.31 -4.92
N ILE A 9 -15.05 6.26 -5.44
CA ILE A 9 -16.50 6.13 -5.41
C ILE A 9 -17.07 6.29 -3.98
N PRO A 10 -16.66 5.48 -2.98
CA PRO A 10 -17.14 5.67 -1.61
C PRO A 10 -16.68 6.99 -0.99
N LEU A 11 -15.47 7.45 -1.31
CA LEU A 11 -14.94 8.70 -0.75
C LEU A 11 -15.78 9.92 -1.16
N VAL A 12 -16.13 10.02 -2.45
CA VAL A 12 -16.97 11.10 -2.96
C VAL A 12 -18.40 11.00 -2.38
N GLY A 13 -18.95 9.79 -2.30
CA GLY A 13 -20.28 9.58 -1.76
C GLY A 13 -20.44 9.96 -0.28
N PHE A 14 -19.38 9.83 0.51
CA PHE A 14 -19.40 10.15 1.94
C PHE A 14 -18.73 11.49 2.28
N SER A 15 -18.09 12.15 1.34
CA SER A 15 -17.28 13.35 1.53
C SER A 15 -17.88 14.41 2.46
N PRO A 16 -19.18 14.76 2.41
CA PRO A 16 -19.75 15.79 3.29
C PRO A 16 -19.77 15.43 4.78
N LYS A 17 -19.59 14.14 5.11
CA LYS A 17 -19.69 13.61 6.48
C LYS A 17 -18.37 13.08 7.03
N VAL A 18 -17.34 13.03 6.20
CA VAL A 18 -16.05 12.42 6.55
C VAL A 18 -15.07 13.49 6.94
N SER A 19 -14.60 13.45 8.18
CA SER A 19 -13.55 14.34 8.70
C SER A 19 -12.15 13.73 8.65
N ARG A 20 -12.04 12.41 8.43
CA ARG A 20 -10.76 11.70 8.40
C ARG A 20 -10.86 10.45 7.52
N ILE A 21 -9.82 10.19 6.77
CA ILE A 21 -9.67 9.00 5.94
C ILE A 21 -8.42 8.25 6.41
N ILE A 22 -8.55 6.94 6.59
CA ILE A 22 -7.43 6.05 6.91
C ILE A 22 -7.33 5.03 5.78
N LEU A 23 -6.21 5.04 5.08
CA LEU A 23 -5.89 4.07 4.05
C LEU A 23 -4.94 3.01 4.63
N ILE A 24 -5.30 1.75 4.45
CA ILE A 24 -4.49 0.61 4.92
C ILE A 24 -4.15 -0.24 3.71
N GLY A 25 -2.87 -0.52 3.50
CA GLY A 25 -2.45 -1.33 2.37
C GLY A 25 -0.94 -1.50 2.28
N ASP A 26 -0.52 -2.09 1.18
CA ASP A 26 0.89 -2.30 0.87
C ASP A 26 1.09 -2.15 -0.64
N HIS A 27 1.67 -1.03 -1.05
CA HIS A 27 1.89 -0.72 -2.46
C HIS A 27 3.02 -1.53 -3.11
N MET A 28 3.83 -2.22 -2.30
CA MET A 28 4.91 -3.10 -2.80
C MET A 28 4.41 -4.50 -3.16
N GLN A 29 3.15 -4.84 -2.79
CA GLN A 29 2.50 -6.08 -3.17
C GLN A 29 1.73 -5.93 -4.49
N LEU A 30 0.73 -6.81 -4.72
CA LEU A 30 -0.02 -6.86 -5.98
C LEU A 30 -0.77 -5.56 -6.27
N GLN A 31 -0.47 -4.97 -7.40
CA GLN A 31 -1.15 -3.80 -7.94
C GLN A 31 -2.50 -4.18 -8.58
N PRO A 32 -3.39 -3.20 -8.85
CA PRO A 32 -4.61 -3.44 -9.61
C PRO A 32 -4.31 -4.07 -10.97
N ILE A 33 -5.09 -5.10 -11.35
CA ILE A 33 -4.89 -5.81 -12.61
C ILE A 33 -5.64 -5.08 -13.72
N ILE A 34 -4.90 -4.45 -14.62
CA ILE A 34 -5.45 -3.76 -15.80
C ILE A 34 -5.08 -4.52 -17.06
N LYS A 35 -6.09 -5.05 -17.77
CA LYS A 35 -5.90 -5.80 -19.03
C LYS A 35 -5.59 -4.89 -20.22
N CYS A 36 -6.13 -3.68 -20.24
CA CYS A 36 -5.96 -2.73 -21.33
C CYS A 36 -4.61 -2.01 -21.24
N ARG A 37 -3.76 -2.17 -22.27
CA ARG A 37 -2.42 -1.56 -22.30
C ARG A 37 -2.45 -0.03 -22.33
N SER A 38 -3.41 0.58 -23.01
CA SER A 38 -3.55 2.04 -23.07
C SER A 38 -3.96 2.61 -21.71
N ALA A 39 -4.87 1.95 -20.99
CA ALA A 39 -5.27 2.32 -19.65
C ALA A 39 -4.11 2.19 -18.64
N LYS A 40 -3.28 1.17 -18.81
CA LYS A 40 -2.06 1.02 -17.98
C LYS A 40 -1.04 2.13 -18.25
N LYS A 41 -0.86 2.53 -19.52
CA LYS A 41 -0.02 3.69 -19.87
C LYS A 41 -0.57 5.01 -19.27
N ALA A 42 -1.87 5.10 -19.08
CA ALA A 42 -2.53 6.23 -18.41
C ALA A 42 -2.54 6.08 -16.86
N LEU A 43 -1.72 5.18 -16.29
CA LEU A 43 -1.55 4.96 -14.86
C LEU A 43 -2.82 4.50 -14.12
N LEU A 44 -3.77 3.85 -14.82
CA LEU A 44 -4.98 3.33 -14.18
C LEU A 44 -4.67 2.16 -13.20
N ASP A 45 -3.51 1.50 -13.33
CA ASP A 45 -3.02 0.48 -12.41
C ASP A 45 -2.41 1.05 -11.13
N ARG A 46 -2.25 2.37 -11.04
CA ARG A 46 -1.81 3.04 -9.81
C ARG A 46 -2.98 3.16 -8.84
N SER A 47 -2.81 2.67 -7.63
CA SER A 47 -3.82 2.82 -6.58
C SER A 47 -3.73 4.18 -5.90
N LEU A 48 -4.85 4.65 -5.32
CA LEU A 48 -4.86 5.86 -4.49
C LEU A 48 -3.84 5.76 -3.35
N PHE A 49 -3.74 4.58 -2.73
CA PHE A 49 -2.77 4.29 -1.68
C PHE A 49 -1.33 4.52 -2.16
N GLN A 50 -0.95 3.98 -3.33
CA GLN A 50 0.40 4.18 -3.87
C GLN A 50 0.67 5.65 -4.17
N ARG A 51 -0.30 6.38 -4.73
CA ARG A 51 -0.14 7.80 -5.04
C ARG A 51 0.14 8.62 -3.79
N TYR A 52 -0.52 8.33 -2.68
CA TYR A 52 -0.26 9.02 -1.41
C TYR A 52 1.03 8.53 -0.73
N ALA A 53 1.37 7.25 -0.84
CA ALA A 53 2.61 6.71 -0.28
C ALA A 53 3.89 7.30 -0.90
N GLU A 54 3.79 7.85 -2.11
CA GLU A 54 4.90 8.51 -2.81
C GLU A 54 4.99 10.02 -2.50
N ARG A 55 4.11 10.54 -1.63
CA ARG A 55 4.11 11.97 -1.22
C ARG A 55 4.80 12.14 0.12
N ASP A 56 5.58 13.20 0.26
CA ASP A 56 6.30 13.54 1.49
C ASP A 56 5.42 14.29 2.51
N ASP A 57 4.26 14.79 2.09
CA ASP A 57 3.34 15.61 2.91
C ASP A 57 2.23 14.79 3.59
N VAL A 58 2.31 13.47 3.53
CA VAL A 58 1.30 12.57 4.12
C VAL A 58 1.91 11.77 5.27
N ASP A 59 1.25 11.79 6.41
CA ASP A 59 1.66 10.99 7.56
C ASP A 59 1.50 9.50 7.26
N MET A 60 2.61 8.80 7.25
CA MET A 60 2.66 7.37 6.95
C MET A 60 3.28 6.60 8.11
N ILE A 61 2.54 5.62 8.63
CA ILE A 61 3.02 4.72 9.65
C ILE A 61 3.29 3.36 9.03
N MET A 62 4.53 2.92 9.09
CA MET A 62 4.95 1.61 8.62
C MET A 62 4.93 0.60 9.78
N LEU A 63 4.16 -0.49 9.62
CA LEU A 63 4.21 -1.60 10.56
C LEU A 63 5.49 -2.41 10.32
N THR A 64 6.22 -2.69 11.39
CA THR A 64 7.51 -3.38 11.34
C THR A 64 7.45 -4.81 11.87
N GLU A 65 6.34 -5.24 12.46
CA GLU A 65 6.17 -6.57 13.05
C GLU A 65 5.19 -7.42 12.24
N GLN A 66 5.56 -8.65 11.96
CA GLN A 66 4.69 -9.61 11.29
C GLN A 66 4.54 -10.88 12.13
N TYR A 67 3.31 -11.44 12.12
CA TYR A 67 2.97 -12.67 12.85
C TYR A 67 2.44 -13.78 11.92
N ARG A 68 2.45 -13.54 10.60
CA ARG A 68 1.83 -14.45 9.63
C ARG A 68 2.78 -15.55 9.12
N MET A 69 4.05 -15.23 8.94
CA MET A 69 4.98 -16.11 8.24
C MET A 69 6.16 -16.51 9.12
N VAL A 70 6.65 -17.74 8.92
CA VAL A 70 7.90 -18.21 9.50
C VAL A 70 9.06 -17.36 8.97
N ARG A 71 10.06 -17.10 9.78
CA ARG A 71 11.22 -16.24 9.48
C ARG A 71 11.86 -16.50 8.11
N ALA A 72 12.11 -17.77 7.78
CA ALA A 72 12.73 -18.13 6.51
C ALA A 72 11.92 -17.67 5.28
N MET A 73 10.59 -17.73 5.34
CA MET A 73 9.71 -17.25 4.27
C MET A 73 9.61 -15.74 4.22
N SER A 74 9.60 -15.09 5.37
CA SER A 74 9.55 -13.62 5.44
C SER A 74 10.81 -12.96 4.89
N LEU A 75 12.00 -13.58 5.07
CA LEU A 75 13.27 -13.09 4.55
C LEU A 75 13.28 -12.90 3.04
N LEU A 76 12.74 -13.87 2.29
CA LEU A 76 12.69 -13.80 0.82
C LEU A 76 11.81 -12.66 0.33
N SER A 77 10.64 -12.46 0.92
CA SER A 77 9.72 -11.39 0.53
C SER A 77 10.26 -10.01 0.96
N THR A 78 10.85 -9.90 2.14
CA THR A 78 11.42 -8.65 2.64
C THR A 78 12.59 -8.19 1.79
N TYR A 79 13.54 -9.08 1.46
CA TYR A 79 14.67 -8.74 0.61
C TYR A 79 14.24 -8.33 -0.80
N LYS A 80 13.30 -9.06 -1.40
CA LYS A 80 12.86 -8.83 -2.78
C LYS A 80 12.01 -7.57 -2.94
N CYS A 81 11.14 -7.27 -1.98
CA CYS A 81 10.19 -6.16 -2.08
C CYS A 81 10.71 -4.87 -1.44
N TYR A 82 11.39 -4.96 -0.30
CA TYR A 82 11.74 -3.77 0.49
C TYR A 82 13.23 -3.43 0.48
N LYS A 83 14.07 -4.23 -0.20
CA LYS A 83 15.53 -4.00 -0.37
C LYS A 83 16.29 -3.69 0.93
N LYS A 84 15.75 -4.06 2.07
CA LYS A 84 16.42 -3.92 3.36
C LYS A 84 16.94 -5.27 3.83
N PRO A 85 18.19 -5.36 4.31
CA PRO A 85 18.60 -6.55 5.05
C PRO A 85 17.69 -6.70 6.27
N PRO A 86 17.29 -7.93 6.64
CA PRO A 86 16.57 -8.13 7.88
C PRO A 86 17.47 -7.70 9.04
N GLU A 87 17.05 -6.68 9.76
CA GLU A 87 17.62 -6.44 11.07
C GLU A 87 17.29 -7.67 11.93
N THR A 88 18.33 -8.22 12.51
CA THR A 88 18.32 -9.38 13.38
C THR A 88 17.26 -9.23 14.46
N GLU A 89 16.42 -10.20 14.56
CA GLU A 89 15.38 -10.53 15.53
C GLU A 89 13.95 -10.41 15.01
N ASP A 90 13.41 -11.57 14.73
CA ASP A 90 12.01 -12.03 14.72
C ASP A 90 10.86 -11.11 14.25
N LYS A 91 11.12 -9.99 13.62
CA LYS A 91 10.07 -9.02 13.31
C LYS A 91 10.27 -8.41 11.94
N LYS A 92 9.26 -8.42 11.07
CA LYS A 92 8.89 -7.31 10.16
C LYS A 92 8.34 -7.74 8.83
N LEU A 93 7.10 -7.41 8.61
CA LEU A 93 6.54 -7.14 7.29
C LEU A 93 5.67 -5.88 7.39
N ALA A 94 5.93 -4.92 6.52
CA ALA A 94 5.31 -3.62 6.63
C ALA A 94 3.86 -3.63 6.13
N PHE A 95 2.95 -3.16 6.95
CA PHE A 95 1.70 -2.56 6.53
C PHE A 95 1.83 -1.05 6.70
N ILE A 96 1.41 -0.29 5.72
CA ILE A 96 1.50 1.16 5.74
C ILE A 96 0.13 1.71 6.09
N TYR A 97 0.04 2.53 7.14
CA TYR A 97 -1.13 3.35 7.45
C TYR A 97 -0.89 4.77 6.95
N MET A 98 -1.85 5.33 6.28
CA MET A 98 -1.84 6.75 5.93
C MET A 98 -3.00 7.46 6.63
N TYR A 99 -2.71 8.62 7.18
CA TYR A 99 -3.70 9.59 7.64
C TYR A 99 -3.74 10.75 6.63
N ALA A 100 -4.91 11.07 6.16
CA ALA A 100 -5.14 12.27 5.36
C ALA A 100 -6.32 13.05 5.91
#